data_53683bf814bcbff7e49f9557c63343c3
#
_entry.id   53683bf814bcbff7e49f9557c63343c3
#
_cell.length_a   1.000
_cell.length_b   1.000
_cell.length_c   1.000
_cell.angle_alpha   90.00
_cell.angle_beta   90.00
_cell.angle_gamma   90.00
#
_symmetry.space_group_name_H-M   'P 1'
#
loop_
_entity.id
_entity.type
_entity.pdbx_description
1 polymer ?
#
loop_
_entity_poly.entity_id
_entity_poly.type
_entity_poly.pdbx_seq_one_letter_code
_entity_poly.pdbx_strand_id
1 'polypeptide(L)'
;MDSPLNKYGLVGSIFVKIDGGSLFEIKPHVCIPRTCKRFCGLIVDLLRKSCVRAKDTNEVLICVVEEPVTRHLPVNSHIIIGLSYSSEMLVDIDDYVGALSDAVTPIFVVGAMVNGKVKRDNTHDYISVSDYPLGAKCCVGLICDALEQKWKLF
;
A
#
# COMPACT_ATOMS: atom_id res chain seq x y z
N MET A 1 7.56 5.24 -0.26
CA MET A 1 7.86 6.48 0.48
C MET A 1 8.62 7.50 -0.39
N ASP A 2 9.51 7.08 -1.27
CA ASP A 2 10.36 7.98 -2.06
C ASP A 2 9.83 8.28 -3.47
N SER A 3 8.59 7.87 -3.80
CA SER A 3 7.97 8.17 -5.10
C SER A 3 7.55 9.64 -5.21
N PRO A 4 7.56 10.23 -6.41
CA PRO A 4 6.93 11.52 -6.68
C PRO A 4 5.49 11.59 -6.17
N LEU A 5 4.69 10.56 -6.40
CA LEU A 5 3.32 10.44 -5.91
C LEU A 5 3.20 10.80 -4.42
N ASN A 6 4.07 10.22 -3.59
CA ASN A 6 4.08 10.51 -2.15
C ASN A 6 4.63 11.90 -1.82
N LYS A 7 5.61 12.39 -2.57
CA LYS A 7 6.18 13.74 -2.38
C LYS A 7 5.17 14.85 -2.68
N TYR A 8 4.26 14.60 -3.61
CA TYR A 8 3.13 15.50 -3.89
C TYR A 8 1.97 15.38 -2.90
N GLY A 9 2.09 14.49 -1.88
CA GLY A 9 1.06 14.34 -0.86
C GLY A 9 -0.21 13.62 -1.34
N LEU A 10 -0.13 12.84 -2.41
CA LEU A 10 -1.26 12.13 -3.01
C LEU A 10 -1.50 10.74 -2.44
N VAL A 11 -0.60 10.26 -1.57
CA VAL A 11 -0.79 9.01 -0.83
C VAL A 11 -1.53 9.32 0.47
N GLY A 12 -2.75 8.82 0.61
CA GLY A 12 -3.57 9.07 1.80
C GLY A 12 -3.13 8.25 3.01
N SER A 13 -2.99 6.93 2.85
CA SER A 13 -2.61 6.01 3.92
C SER A 13 -1.89 4.79 3.36
N ILE A 14 -1.02 4.21 4.16
CA ILE A 14 -0.31 2.97 3.85
C ILE A 14 -0.60 1.99 4.99
N PHE A 15 -1.20 0.86 4.65
CA PHE A 15 -1.49 -0.21 5.60
C PHE A 15 -0.61 -1.43 5.32
N VAL A 16 -0.12 -2.05 6.38
CA VAL A 16 0.65 -3.29 6.29
C VAL A 16 0.03 -4.33 7.22
N LYS A 17 -0.37 -5.46 6.64
CA LYS A 17 -0.85 -6.63 7.37
C LYS A 17 0.24 -7.68 7.40
N ILE A 18 0.58 -8.17 8.58
CA ILE A 18 1.55 -9.25 8.76
C ILE A 18 0.83 -10.59 9.01
N ASP A 19 1.53 -11.71 8.75
CA ASP A 19 0.97 -13.06 8.89
C ASP A 19 0.50 -13.37 10.31
N GLY A 20 1.07 -12.74 11.32
CA GLY A 20 0.63 -12.82 12.72
C GLY A 20 -0.70 -12.15 13.04
N GLY A 21 -1.39 -11.60 12.02
CA GLY A 21 -2.70 -10.97 12.16
C GLY A 21 -2.69 -9.51 12.58
N SER A 22 -1.52 -8.92 12.86
CA SER A 22 -1.45 -7.49 13.18
C SER A 22 -1.53 -6.64 11.92
N LEU A 23 -2.33 -5.57 12.02
CA LEU A 23 -2.46 -4.54 10.99
C LEU A 23 -1.88 -3.23 11.54
N PHE A 24 -1.06 -2.55 10.77
CA PHE A 24 -0.57 -1.23 11.14
C PHE A 24 -0.63 -0.23 10.01
N GLU A 25 -0.88 1.01 10.38
CA GLU A 25 -0.89 2.16 9.49
C GLU A 25 0.44 2.90 9.57
N ILE A 26 1.01 3.21 8.41
CA ILE A 26 2.20 4.03 8.26
C ILE A 26 1.77 5.36 7.65
N LYS A 27 2.10 6.48 8.31
CA LYS A 27 1.83 7.79 7.74
C LYS A 27 2.72 8.05 6.52
N PRO A 28 2.20 8.61 5.44
CA PRO A 28 2.94 8.76 4.17
C PRO A 28 4.24 9.56 4.27
N HIS A 29 4.31 10.54 5.15
CA HIS A 29 5.48 11.40 5.34
C HIS A 29 6.62 10.77 6.16
N VAL A 30 6.41 9.56 6.69
CA VAL A 30 7.40 8.88 7.54
C VAL A 30 8.61 8.42 6.73
N CYS A 31 9.80 8.70 7.27
CA CYS A 31 11.04 8.14 6.74
C CYS A 31 11.31 6.78 7.36
N ILE A 32 11.14 5.73 6.58
CA ILE A 32 11.44 4.36 7.00
C ILE A 32 12.97 4.14 7.01
N PRO A 33 13.54 3.52 8.07
CA PRO A 33 14.96 3.16 8.08
C PRO A 33 15.35 2.28 6.90
N ARG A 34 16.45 2.62 6.24
CA ARG A 34 16.92 1.91 5.03
C ARG A 34 17.75 0.66 5.34
N THR A 35 18.20 0.48 6.57
CA THR A 35 18.95 -0.71 6.99
C THR A 35 18.03 -1.71 7.67
N CYS A 36 18.22 -3.00 7.37
CA CYS A 36 17.41 -4.08 7.94
C CYS A 36 17.43 -4.05 9.47
N LYS A 37 18.60 -3.88 10.10
CA LYS A 37 18.74 -3.83 11.55
C LYS A 37 17.89 -2.73 12.20
N ARG A 38 17.93 -1.50 11.65
CA ARG A 38 17.13 -0.36 12.16
C ARG A 38 15.64 -0.58 11.91
N PHE A 39 15.28 -1.12 10.75
CA PHE A 39 13.90 -1.44 10.43
C PHE A 39 13.33 -2.49 11.38
N CYS A 40 14.06 -3.58 11.64
CA CYS A 40 13.64 -4.60 12.61
C CYS A 40 13.47 -4.02 14.01
N GLY A 41 14.37 -3.14 14.45
CA GLY A 41 14.23 -2.44 15.73
C GLY A 41 12.95 -1.60 15.80
N LEU A 42 12.63 -0.89 14.73
CA LEU A 42 11.38 -0.11 14.61
C LEU A 42 10.14 -0.99 14.74
N ILE A 43 10.12 -2.15 14.06
CA ILE A 43 8.98 -3.08 14.12
C ILE A 43 8.85 -3.69 15.53
N VAL A 44 9.95 -4.05 16.19
CA VAL A 44 9.91 -4.54 17.58
C VAL A 44 9.33 -3.49 18.51
N ASP A 45 9.74 -2.22 18.38
CA ASP A 45 9.17 -1.13 19.16
C ASP A 45 7.68 -0.92 18.89
N LEU A 46 7.28 -1.00 17.62
CA LEU A 46 5.87 -0.90 17.21
C LEU A 46 5.02 -2.00 17.88
N LEU A 47 5.48 -3.24 17.84
CA LEU A 47 4.75 -4.37 18.42
C LEU A 47 4.67 -4.32 19.95
N ARG A 48 5.66 -3.68 20.60
CA ARG A 48 5.67 -3.50 22.06
C ARG A 48 4.78 -2.35 22.52
N LYS A 49 4.80 -1.23 21.80
CA LYS A 49 4.19 0.04 22.21
C LYS A 49 2.89 0.34 21.49
N SER A 50 2.54 -0.47 20.49
CA SER A 50 1.42 -0.28 19.56
C SER A 50 1.49 1.00 18.70
N CYS A 51 2.34 1.95 19.02
CA CYS A 51 2.57 3.17 18.24
C CYS A 51 4.03 3.60 18.31
N VAL A 52 4.52 4.13 17.20
CA VAL A 52 5.80 4.84 17.11
C VAL A 52 5.52 6.31 16.88
N ARG A 53 6.11 7.18 17.68
CA ARG A 53 5.92 8.63 17.65
C ARG A 53 7.20 9.38 17.34
N ALA A 54 7.06 10.54 16.72
CA ALA A 54 8.19 11.47 16.56
C ALA A 54 8.67 11.98 17.92
N LYS A 55 9.99 12.09 18.10
CA LYS A 55 10.57 12.54 19.37
C LYS A 55 10.26 14.00 19.66
N ASP A 56 10.23 14.83 18.63
CA ASP A 56 10.12 16.28 18.76
C ASP A 56 8.66 16.76 18.85
N THR A 57 7.76 16.19 18.04
CA THR A 57 6.37 16.62 17.93
C THR A 57 5.37 15.72 18.63
N ASN A 58 5.82 14.53 19.10
CA ASN A 58 4.95 13.47 19.62
C ASN A 58 3.88 12.99 18.64
N GLU A 59 4.02 13.32 17.36
CA GLU A 59 3.12 12.90 16.29
C GLU A 59 3.20 11.37 16.07
N VAL A 60 2.06 10.73 15.85
CA VAL A 60 2.00 9.29 15.50
C VAL A 60 2.52 9.09 14.09
N LEU A 61 3.57 8.31 13.94
CA LEU A 61 4.20 7.97 12.66
C LEU A 61 3.72 6.62 12.14
N ILE A 62 3.68 5.63 13.01
CA ILE A 62 3.22 4.27 12.71
C ILE A 62 2.39 3.78 13.91
N CYS A 63 1.26 3.17 13.67
CA CYS A 63 0.39 2.67 14.73
C CYS A 63 -0.23 1.32 14.35
N VAL A 64 -0.31 0.42 15.33
CA VAL A 64 -1.13 -0.79 15.21
C VAL A 64 -2.59 -0.37 15.24
N VAL A 65 -3.36 -0.84 14.27
CA VAL A 65 -4.79 -0.53 14.14
C VAL A 65 -5.62 -1.81 14.16
N GLU A 66 -6.89 -1.68 14.50
CA GLU A 66 -7.81 -2.81 14.55
C GLU A 66 -8.21 -3.29 13.16
N GLU A 67 -8.34 -4.60 13.00
CA GLU A 67 -8.95 -5.20 11.82
C GLU A 67 -10.48 -5.04 11.83
N PRO A 68 -11.14 -5.04 10.69
CA PRO A 68 -10.58 -5.12 9.34
C PRO A 68 -10.08 -3.75 8.83
N VAL A 69 -9.16 -3.77 7.87
CA VAL A 69 -8.62 -2.56 7.22
C VAL A 69 -9.72 -1.66 6.65
N THR A 70 -10.83 -2.24 6.25
CA THR A 70 -12.00 -1.51 5.69
C THR A 70 -12.58 -0.46 6.63
N ARG A 71 -12.37 -0.57 7.94
CA ARG A 71 -12.79 0.44 8.93
C ARG A 71 -11.99 1.74 8.82
N HIS A 72 -10.79 1.67 8.26
CA HIS A 72 -9.85 2.78 8.18
C HIS A 72 -9.81 3.40 6.78
N LEU A 73 -10.59 2.86 5.83
CA LEU A 73 -10.65 3.38 4.47
C LEU A 73 -11.48 4.67 4.40
N PRO A 74 -11.23 5.51 3.38
CA PRO A 74 -12.01 6.74 3.20
C PRO A 74 -13.52 6.46 3.14
N VAL A 75 -14.30 7.29 3.79
CA VAL A 75 -15.78 7.23 3.74
C VAL A 75 -16.30 7.56 2.33
N ASN A 76 -15.53 8.29 1.56
CA ASN A 76 -15.83 8.65 0.16
C ASN A 76 -15.75 7.43 -0.75
N SER A 77 -16.26 7.57 -1.97
CA SER A 77 -16.17 6.53 -2.99
C SER A 77 -14.74 6.04 -3.17
N HIS A 78 -14.53 4.74 -3.01
CA HIS A 78 -13.24 4.09 -3.21
C HIS A 78 -13.42 2.80 -4.00
N ILE A 79 -12.35 2.37 -4.65
CA ILE A 79 -12.26 1.09 -5.34
C ILE A 79 -11.07 0.30 -4.80
N ILE A 80 -11.30 -0.93 -4.36
CA ILE A 80 -10.26 -1.83 -3.86
C ILE A 80 -9.84 -2.76 -4.98
N ILE A 81 -8.57 -2.71 -5.34
CA ILE A 81 -7.95 -3.41 -6.46
C ILE A 81 -6.91 -4.38 -5.93
N GLY A 82 -7.19 -5.67 -6.02
CA GLY A 82 -6.23 -6.71 -5.64
C GLY A 82 -5.31 -7.07 -6.80
N LEU A 83 -4.00 -7.08 -6.57
CA LEU A 83 -3.01 -7.53 -7.55
C LEU A 83 -2.57 -8.96 -7.26
N SER A 84 -2.73 -9.84 -8.24
CA SER A 84 -2.25 -11.21 -8.17
C SER A 84 -1.97 -11.76 -9.56
N TYR A 85 -0.82 -12.40 -9.74
CA TYR A 85 -0.49 -13.08 -11.00
C TYR A 85 -1.46 -14.22 -11.34
N SER A 86 -2.23 -14.70 -10.37
CA SER A 86 -3.24 -15.75 -10.58
C SER A 86 -4.61 -15.23 -11.02
N SER A 87 -4.74 -13.92 -11.22
CA SER A 87 -5.96 -13.36 -11.80
C SER A 87 -6.04 -13.69 -13.29
N GLU A 88 -7.23 -14.04 -13.75
CA GLU A 88 -7.51 -14.24 -15.18
C GLU A 88 -7.60 -12.91 -15.94
N MET A 89 -7.70 -11.80 -15.22
CA MET A 89 -7.79 -10.45 -15.78
C MET A 89 -6.39 -9.82 -15.87
N LEU A 90 -5.66 -10.17 -16.94
CA LEU A 90 -4.40 -9.53 -17.28
C LEU A 90 -4.66 -8.15 -17.90
N VAL A 91 -4.05 -7.12 -17.35
CA VAL A 91 -4.23 -5.73 -17.81
C VAL A 91 -2.88 -5.04 -18.01
N ASP A 92 -2.86 -4.09 -18.93
CA ASP A 92 -1.83 -3.04 -18.93
C ASP A 92 -2.15 -2.08 -17.78
N ILE A 93 -1.19 -1.86 -16.89
CA ILE A 93 -1.43 -1.06 -15.68
C ILE A 93 -1.67 0.42 -16.00
N ASP A 94 -1.01 0.96 -17.03
CA ASP A 94 -1.17 2.35 -17.43
C ASP A 94 -2.57 2.59 -18.00
N ASP A 95 -3.03 1.70 -18.87
CA ASP A 95 -4.39 1.75 -19.43
C ASP A 95 -5.44 1.57 -18.33
N TYR A 96 -5.24 0.61 -17.44
CA TYR A 96 -6.16 0.34 -16.34
C TYR A 96 -6.29 1.56 -15.39
N VAL A 97 -5.16 2.09 -14.95
CA VAL A 97 -5.13 3.27 -14.07
C VAL A 97 -5.66 4.50 -14.79
N GLY A 98 -5.33 4.66 -16.07
CA GLY A 98 -5.85 5.74 -16.91
C GLY A 98 -7.38 5.77 -16.99
N ALA A 99 -8.02 4.59 -17.02
CA ALA A 99 -9.47 4.43 -17.07
C ALA A 99 -10.18 4.67 -15.73
N LEU A 100 -9.47 4.67 -14.60
CA LEU A 100 -10.07 4.94 -13.29
C LEU A 100 -10.61 6.36 -13.22
N SER A 101 -11.79 6.53 -12.62
CA SER A 101 -12.38 7.85 -12.38
C SER A 101 -11.60 8.62 -11.32
N ASP A 102 -11.36 9.91 -11.55
CA ASP A 102 -10.73 10.80 -10.57
C ASP A 102 -11.63 11.11 -9.35
N ALA A 103 -12.93 10.77 -9.45
CA ALA A 103 -13.88 10.89 -8.35
C ALA A 103 -13.77 9.75 -7.33
N VAL A 104 -12.97 8.72 -7.61
CA VAL A 104 -12.85 7.51 -6.79
C VAL A 104 -11.42 7.35 -6.29
N THR A 105 -11.26 7.08 -5.01
CA THR A 105 -9.94 6.81 -4.41
C THR A 105 -9.54 5.35 -4.70
N PRO A 106 -8.48 5.09 -5.48
CA PRO A 106 -7.99 3.75 -5.71
C PRO A 106 -7.21 3.24 -4.49
N ILE A 107 -7.48 2.01 -4.10
CA ILE A 107 -6.81 1.30 -3.00
C ILE A 107 -6.23 0.02 -3.57
N PHE A 108 -4.91 -0.05 -3.66
CA PHE A 108 -4.21 -1.20 -4.20
C PHE A 108 -3.80 -2.16 -3.08
N VAL A 109 -4.14 -3.44 -3.24
CA VAL A 109 -3.74 -4.52 -2.34
C VAL A 109 -2.66 -5.34 -3.02
N VAL A 110 -1.45 -5.31 -2.47
CA VAL A 110 -0.26 -5.96 -3.03
C VAL A 110 0.27 -6.99 -2.05
N GLY A 111 0.46 -8.22 -2.52
CA GLY A 111 1.07 -9.28 -1.72
C GLY A 111 2.58 -9.14 -1.64
N ALA A 112 3.13 -9.18 -0.42
CA ALA A 112 4.56 -9.18 -0.16
C ALA A 112 5.01 -10.45 0.58
N MET A 113 4.26 -11.52 0.44
CA MET A 113 4.50 -12.80 1.10
C MET A 113 5.51 -13.65 0.31
N VAL A 114 6.31 -14.44 1.02
CA VAL A 114 7.21 -15.42 0.39
C VAL A 114 6.40 -16.53 -0.28
N ASN A 115 5.35 -16.98 0.38
CA ASN A 115 4.40 -17.96 -0.13
C ASN A 115 2.97 -17.44 0.03
N GLY A 116 2.13 -17.74 -0.94
CA GLY A 116 0.75 -17.30 -0.94
C GLY A 116 0.46 -16.23 -1.97
N LYS A 117 -0.76 -15.77 -1.98
CA LYS A 117 -1.27 -14.75 -2.92
C LYS A 117 -2.33 -13.89 -2.26
N VAL A 118 -2.53 -12.70 -2.79
CA VAL A 118 -3.65 -11.84 -2.41
C VAL A 118 -4.96 -12.57 -2.70
N LYS A 119 -5.85 -12.60 -1.75
CA LYS A 119 -7.18 -13.18 -1.91
C LYS A 119 -8.09 -12.20 -2.63
N ARG A 120 -8.99 -12.74 -3.46
CA ARG A 120 -9.99 -11.96 -4.17
C ARG A 120 -11.04 -11.34 -3.23
N ASP A 121 -11.20 -11.92 -2.04
CA ASP A 121 -12.18 -11.50 -1.08
C ASP A 121 -12.01 -10.02 -0.70
N ASN A 122 -13.11 -9.29 -0.63
CA ASN A 122 -13.16 -7.86 -0.33
C ASN A 122 -12.46 -6.94 -1.34
N THR A 123 -12.23 -7.39 -2.57
CA THR A 123 -11.77 -6.55 -3.68
C THR A 123 -12.91 -6.29 -4.65
N HIS A 124 -12.95 -5.07 -5.21
CA HIS A 124 -13.87 -4.74 -6.31
C HIS A 124 -13.33 -5.29 -7.62
N ASP A 125 -12.05 -5.05 -7.88
CA ASP A 125 -11.33 -5.60 -9.01
C ASP A 125 -10.18 -6.49 -8.53
N TYR A 126 -9.90 -7.54 -9.30
CA TYR A 126 -8.82 -8.47 -9.04
C TYR A 126 -8.05 -8.70 -10.34
N ILE A 127 -6.89 -8.08 -10.46
CA ILE A 127 -6.15 -7.95 -11.70
C ILE A 127 -4.76 -8.59 -11.64
N SER A 128 -4.24 -8.96 -12.79
CA SER A 128 -2.83 -9.29 -13.00
C SER A 128 -2.19 -8.25 -13.91
N VAL A 129 -0.97 -7.85 -13.59
CA VAL A 129 -0.16 -6.93 -14.41
C VAL A 129 0.97 -7.65 -15.14
N SER A 130 1.04 -8.98 -15.01
CA SER A 130 2.04 -9.83 -15.64
C SER A 130 1.60 -11.28 -15.64
N ASP A 131 2.00 -12.03 -16.65
CA ASP A 131 1.87 -13.49 -16.69
C ASP A 131 2.78 -14.22 -15.69
N TYR A 132 3.68 -13.49 -15.06
CA TYR A 132 4.64 -14.02 -14.10
C TYR A 132 4.46 -13.41 -12.72
N PRO A 133 4.81 -14.13 -11.64
CA PRO A 133 4.78 -13.57 -10.29
C PRO A 133 5.84 -12.48 -10.14
N LEU A 134 5.39 -11.24 -9.87
CA LEU A 134 6.25 -10.10 -9.60
C LEU A 134 6.40 -9.89 -8.09
N GLY A 135 7.58 -9.46 -7.66
CA GLY A 135 7.79 -9.04 -6.27
C GLY A 135 6.99 -7.77 -5.94
N ALA A 136 6.60 -7.63 -4.67
CA ALA A 136 5.81 -6.49 -4.21
C ALA A 136 6.43 -5.12 -4.56
N LYS A 137 7.77 -5.01 -4.47
CA LYS A 137 8.50 -3.79 -4.86
C LYS A 137 8.24 -3.41 -6.32
N CYS A 138 8.26 -4.40 -7.22
CA CYS A 138 7.99 -4.18 -8.63
C CYS A 138 6.54 -3.75 -8.86
N CYS A 139 5.58 -4.47 -8.26
CA CYS A 139 4.16 -4.13 -8.37
C CYS A 139 3.86 -2.71 -7.88
N VAL A 140 4.37 -2.34 -6.69
CA VAL A 140 4.19 -0.98 -6.15
C VAL A 140 4.86 0.07 -7.04
N GLY A 141 6.02 -0.24 -7.62
CA GLY A 141 6.71 0.65 -8.58
C GLY A 141 5.84 0.92 -9.80
N LEU A 142 5.29 -0.11 -10.43
CA LEU A 142 4.41 0.01 -11.60
C LEU A 142 3.14 0.81 -11.28
N ILE A 143 2.51 0.58 -10.13
CA ILE A 143 1.34 1.35 -9.69
C ILE A 143 1.68 2.83 -9.52
N CYS A 144 2.78 3.13 -8.82
CA CYS A 144 3.21 4.51 -8.63
C CYS A 144 3.48 5.21 -9.96
N ASP A 145 4.20 4.55 -10.87
CA ASP A 145 4.53 5.09 -12.19
C ASP A 145 3.27 5.39 -13.00
N ALA A 146 2.34 4.45 -13.08
CA ALA A 146 1.07 4.63 -13.78
C ALA A 146 0.23 5.80 -13.22
N LEU A 147 0.17 5.95 -11.89
CA LEU A 147 -0.53 7.07 -11.25
C LEU A 147 0.19 8.41 -11.49
N GLU A 148 1.52 8.41 -11.45
CA GLU A 148 2.35 9.60 -11.72
C GLU A 148 2.18 10.08 -13.16
N GLN A 149 2.12 9.16 -14.12
CA GLN A 149 1.83 9.46 -15.52
C GLN A 149 0.40 10.01 -15.69
N LYS A 150 -0.60 9.34 -15.11
CA LYS A 150 -2.00 9.78 -15.16
C LYS A 150 -2.15 11.22 -14.68
N TRP A 151 -1.52 11.58 -13.58
CA TRP A 151 -1.62 12.91 -12.97
C TRP A 151 -0.52 13.88 -13.37
N LYS A 152 0.37 13.47 -14.27
CA LYS A 152 1.46 14.30 -14.83
C LYS A 152 2.34 14.93 -13.75
N LEU A 153 2.82 14.11 -12.82
CA LEU A 153 3.59 14.55 -11.63
C LEU A 153 5.11 14.70 -11.88
N PHE A 154 5.55 14.87 -13.10
CA PHE A 154 6.95 15.02 -13.47
C PHE A 154 7.18 16.12 -14.50
#